data_d99616c76564368f89840961e554d75a
#
_entry.id   d99616c76564368f89840961e554d75a
#
_cell.length_a   1.000
_cell.length_b   1.000
_cell.length_c   1.000
_cell.angle_alpha   90.00
_cell.angle_beta   90.00
_cell.angle_gamma   90.00
#
_symmetry.space_group_name_H-M   'P 1'
#
loop_
_entity.id
_entity.type
_entity.pdbx_description
1 polymer ?
#
loop_
_entity_poly.entity_id
_entity_poly.type
_entity_poly.pdbx_seq_one_letter_code
_entity_poly.pdbx_strand_id
1 'polypeptide(L)'
;MPARLIAPSLGAISNCCGEGSPYLQPNQLLANVSYRYLHSFREFHGSDEVSPVPNILYAETWVNGFDLSLVYQATPRFSLVLELPIQEGARKSFYEHDLTKLTHAYTMRARDIGDLRFIANVWLFQPERHPEGNLSIGLGLKIPTGNYDAMDFSHRATGLVLRPVDPAIQPGDGGWGIVTEIAGFQQVYKNSYAYLQGTYLINPRDINHVQQTTGDEPDFTGGIFGFIWNSVPDQYLGRGGFGYVVWSKIALSLTLGARIEGVPVHDLIGGDRGWRSPGYAIYIEPGLSAAKGRFSVTVTGPIAVERHVFQNTTELSVSKQLGMNIGGNAAFADYLVTTSVSVVF
;
A
#
# COMPACT_ATOMS: atom_id res chain seq x y z
N MET A 1 7.01 -3.53 -4.51
CA MET A 1 5.79 -2.78 -4.83
C MET A 1 5.50 -1.78 -3.74
N PRO A 2 5.18 -0.53 -4.01
CA PRO A 2 4.65 0.34 -3.00
C PRO A 2 3.25 -0.14 -2.66
N ALA A 3 2.95 -0.24 -1.38
CA ALA A 3 1.59 -0.50 -0.93
C ALA A 3 0.70 0.68 -1.35
N ARG A 4 -0.15 0.48 -2.32
CA ARG A 4 -1.22 1.40 -2.69
C ARG A 4 -2.38 1.34 -1.71
N LEU A 5 -2.30 0.41 -0.74
CA LEU A 5 -3.32 0.27 0.28
C LEU A 5 -3.17 1.39 1.32
N ILE A 6 -4.24 2.10 1.51
CA ILE A 6 -4.40 3.02 2.62
C ILE A 6 -4.76 2.17 3.83
N ALA A 7 -3.96 2.26 4.88
CA ALA A 7 -4.36 1.65 6.13
C ALA A 7 -5.52 2.47 6.72
N PRO A 8 -6.59 1.82 7.20
CA PRO A 8 -7.67 2.51 7.89
C PRO A 8 -7.10 3.45 8.97
N SER A 9 -7.65 4.64 9.11
CA SER A 9 -7.09 5.64 10.01
C SER A 9 -7.17 5.17 11.47
N LEU A 10 -6.01 5.13 12.15
CA LEU A 10 -5.94 4.85 13.60
C LEU A 10 -6.54 5.97 14.47
N GLY A 11 -6.99 7.08 13.87
CA GLY A 11 -7.43 8.26 14.60
C GLY A 11 -8.53 8.03 15.63
N ALA A 12 -9.42 7.06 15.39
CA ALA A 12 -10.44 6.66 16.35
C ALA A 12 -9.89 5.76 17.47
N ILE A 13 -8.90 4.95 17.18
CA ILE A 13 -8.36 3.95 18.14
C ILE A 13 -7.45 4.61 19.19
N SER A 14 -6.75 5.69 18.86
CA SER A 14 -5.87 6.40 19.80
C SER A 14 -6.62 7.00 21.00
N ASN A 15 -7.93 7.18 20.91
CA ASN A 15 -8.76 7.73 21.99
C ASN A 15 -9.30 6.69 22.98
N CYS A 16 -9.07 5.39 22.74
CA CYS A 16 -9.68 4.33 23.57
C CYS A 16 -9.32 4.40 25.07
N CYS A 17 -8.22 5.03 25.44
CA CYS A 17 -7.76 5.14 26.84
C CYS A 17 -7.51 6.59 27.28
N GLY A 18 -7.93 7.60 26.47
CA GLY A 18 -7.87 9.02 26.80
C GLY A 18 -9.17 9.55 27.45
N GLU A 19 -9.25 10.87 27.68
CA GLU A 19 -10.45 11.54 28.22
C GLU A 19 -11.58 11.67 27.17
N GLY A 20 -11.72 10.77 26.21
CA GLY A 20 -12.73 10.82 25.15
C GLY A 20 -13.25 9.45 24.74
N SER A 21 -14.36 9.44 24.00
CA SER A 21 -14.87 8.22 23.38
C SER A 21 -13.96 7.80 22.22
N PRO A 22 -13.62 6.50 22.07
CA PRO A 22 -12.96 6.00 20.89
C PRO A 22 -13.87 6.00 19.64
N TYR A 23 -15.13 6.35 19.79
CA TYR A 23 -16.14 6.32 18.75
C TYR A 23 -16.58 7.72 18.35
N LEU A 24 -16.80 7.91 17.06
CA LEU A 24 -17.52 9.07 16.54
C LEU A 24 -19.00 8.99 16.95
N GLN A 25 -19.59 10.13 17.25
CA GLN A 25 -21.02 10.24 17.52
C GLN A 25 -21.82 10.32 16.21
N PRO A 26 -23.09 9.92 16.21
CA PRO A 26 -23.96 10.08 15.04
C PRO A 26 -23.95 11.51 14.51
N ASN A 27 -23.92 11.64 13.18
CA ASN A 27 -23.83 12.89 12.42
C ASN A 27 -22.50 13.65 12.56
N GLN A 28 -21.48 13.07 13.18
CA GLN A 28 -20.13 13.64 13.13
C GLN A 28 -19.44 13.30 11.83
N LEU A 29 -18.61 14.23 11.37
CA LEU A 29 -17.71 14.08 10.26
C LEU A 29 -16.27 14.12 10.77
N LEU A 30 -15.45 13.13 10.41
CA LEU A 30 -14.00 13.17 10.63
C LEU A 30 -13.31 13.36 9.28
N ALA A 31 -12.53 14.44 9.19
CA ALA A 31 -11.62 14.64 8.07
C ALA A 31 -10.21 14.24 8.49
N ASN A 32 -9.53 13.48 7.63
CA ASN A 32 -8.15 13.06 7.86
C ASN A 32 -7.28 13.34 6.64
N VAL A 33 -6.07 13.82 6.89
CA VAL A 33 -5.00 13.93 5.91
C VAL A 33 -3.83 13.12 6.42
N SER A 34 -3.40 12.16 5.62
CA SER A 34 -2.24 11.34 5.91
C SER A 34 -1.16 11.57 4.86
N TYR A 35 0.05 11.85 5.30
CA TYR A 35 1.24 11.87 4.46
C TYR A 35 2.00 10.57 4.68
N ARG A 36 2.38 9.92 3.58
CA ARG A 36 3.15 8.68 3.58
C ARG A 36 4.39 8.84 2.69
N TYR A 37 5.54 8.63 3.30
CA TYR A 37 6.81 8.51 2.60
C TYR A 37 7.24 7.06 2.58
N LEU A 38 7.63 6.56 1.40
CA LEU A 38 8.13 5.23 1.19
C LEU A 38 9.47 5.31 0.48
N HIS A 39 10.45 4.55 0.95
CA HIS A 39 11.73 4.37 0.28
C HIS A 39 12.06 2.88 0.15
N SER A 40 12.45 2.48 -1.06
CA SER A 40 12.87 1.14 -1.40
C SER A 40 14.17 1.22 -2.19
N PHE A 41 15.21 0.58 -1.71
CA PHE A 41 16.55 0.58 -2.32
C PHE A 41 17.20 -0.80 -2.36
N ARG A 42 16.51 -1.85 -1.89
CA ARG A 42 16.96 -3.23 -1.94
C ARG A 42 16.00 -4.07 -2.78
N GLU A 43 16.58 -4.96 -3.58
CA GLU A 43 15.84 -5.93 -4.38
C GLU A 43 16.03 -7.33 -3.82
N PHE A 44 15.03 -8.19 -4.00
CA PHE A 44 15.01 -9.54 -3.48
C PHE A 44 14.58 -10.53 -4.55
N HIS A 45 15.23 -11.69 -4.55
CA HIS A 45 14.83 -12.89 -5.27
C HIS A 45 14.47 -13.96 -4.23
N GLY A 46 13.20 -14.34 -4.15
CA GLY A 46 12.74 -15.06 -2.96
C GLY A 46 12.94 -14.22 -1.71
N SER A 47 13.62 -14.75 -0.71
CA SER A 47 14.03 -14.02 0.50
C SER A 47 15.47 -13.51 0.46
N ASP A 48 16.21 -13.83 -0.58
CA ASP A 48 17.62 -13.45 -0.71
C ASP A 48 17.74 -12.04 -1.28
N GLU A 49 18.51 -11.19 -0.62
CA GLU A 49 18.84 -9.87 -1.13
C GLU A 49 19.75 -10.01 -2.35
N VAL A 50 19.33 -9.43 -3.46
CA VAL A 50 20.13 -9.38 -4.67
C VAL A 50 21.14 -8.27 -4.54
N SER A 51 22.42 -8.64 -4.42
CA SER A 51 23.49 -7.64 -4.42
C SER A 51 23.43 -6.81 -5.69
N PRO A 52 23.46 -5.48 -5.60
CA PRO A 52 23.51 -4.66 -6.78
C PRO A 52 24.76 -5.01 -7.59
N VAL A 53 24.57 -5.60 -8.76
CA VAL A 53 25.64 -5.68 -9.74
C VAL A 53 25.90 -4.26 -10.20
N PRO A 54 27.08 -3.67 -9.92
CA PRO A 54 27.35 -2.31 -10.31
C PRO A 54 27.02 -2.09 -11.79
N ASN A 55 26.17 -1.12 -12.10
CA ASN A 55 25.75 -0.71 -13.43
C ASN A 55 24.77 -1.64 -14.18
N ILE A 56 24.20 -2.67 -13.55
CA ILE A 56 23.26 -3.58 -14.25
C ILE A 56 21.96 -3.77 -13.47
N LEU A 57 22.03 -4.07 -12.17
CA LEU A 57 20.85 -4.28 -11.32
C LEU A 57 20.83 -3.23 -10.21
N TYR A 58 20.11 -2.16 -10.42
CA TYR A 58 19.88 -1.12 -9.44
C TYR A 58 18.52 -0.50 -9.67
N ALA A 59 17.67 -0.59 -8.69
CA ALA A 59 16.42 0.15 -8.67
C ALA A 59 16.23 0.79 -7.31
N GLU A 60 15.94 2.07 -7.33
CA GLU A 60 15.62 2.83 -6.14
C GLU A 60 14.33 3.59 -6.37
N THR A 61 13.38 3.45 -5.44
CA THR A 61 12.04 3.99 -5.58
C THR A 61 11.68 4.82 -4.37
N TRP A 62 11.19 6.02 -4.62
CA TRP A 62 10.62 6.93 -3.62
C TRP A 62 9.16 7.20 -3.97
N VAL A 63 8.30 7.14 -2.96
CA VAL A 63 6.90 7.52 -3.13
C VAL A 63 6.50 8.46 -2.00
N ASN A 64 5.97 9.62 -2.39
CA ASN A 64 5.27 10.54 -1.51
C ASN A 64 3.77 10.37 -1.77
N GLY A 65 3.00 9.98 -0.76
CA GLY A 65 1.55 9.82 -0.84
C GLY A 65 0.86 10.77 0.11
N PHE A 66 -0.24 11.38 -0.34
CA PHE A 66 -1.20 12.08 0.49
C PHE A 66 -2.53 11.36 0.38
N ASP A 67 -3.02 10.83 1.50
CA ASP A 67 -4.29 10.12 1.55
C ASP A 67 -5.30 11.04 2.26
N LEU A 68 -6.29 11.54 1.51
CA LEU A 68 -7.38 12.34 2.02
C LEU A 68 -8.55 11.40 2.34
N SER A 69 -9.08 11.44 3.55
CA SER A 69 -10.25 10.65 3.90
C SER A 69 -11.29 11.45 4.68
N LEU A 70 -12.55 11.17 4.39
CA LEU A 70 -13.72 11.69 5.09
C LEU A 70 -14.52 10.51 5.64
N VAL A 71 -14.77 10.52 6.94
CA VAL A 71 -15.59 9.52 7.62
C VAL A 71 -16.86 10.19 8.15
N TYR A 72 -18.02 9.78 7.65
CA TYR A 72 -19.31 10.23 8.14
C TYR A 72 -19.96 9.15 9.02
N GLN A 73 -20.18 9.44 10.28
CA GLN A 73 -20.85 8.54 11.22
C GLN A 73 -22.37 8.70 11.11
N ALA A 74 -23.03 7.83 10.35
CA ALA A 74 -24.48 7.95 10.11
C ALA A 74 -25.32 7.46 11.30
N THR A 75 -24.86 6.41 12.01
CA THR A 75 -25.50 5.89 13.23
C THR A 75 -24.41 5.51 14.24
N PRO A 76 -24.71 5.16 15.50
CA PRO A 76 -23.66 4.74 16.44
C PRO A 76 -22.76 3.61 15.94
N ARG A 77 -23.27 2.77 15.05
CA ARG A 77 -22.55 1.59 14.53
C ARG A 77 -22.12 1.72 13.08
N PHE A 78 -22.77 2.55 12.27
CA PHE A 78 -22.57 2.57 10.81
C PHE A 78 -21.91 3.87 10.37
N SER A 79 -20.83 3.77 9.62
CA SER A 79 -20.12 4.90 9.02
C SER A 79 -19.85 4.67 7.54
N LEU A 80 -19.74 5.78 6.82
CA LEU A 80 -19.34 5.84 5.42
C LEU A 80 -17.98 6.53 5.32
N VAL A 81 -17.10 5.98 4.53
CA VAL A 81 -15.72 6.49 4.31
C VAL A 81 -15.52 6.77 2.84
N LEU A 82 -14.98 7.94 2.55
CA LEU A 82 -14.49 8.33 1.23
C LEU A 82 -12.99 8.55 1.32
N GLU A 83 -12.20 7.92 0.46
CA GLU A 83 -10.74 8.03 0.43
C GLU A 83 -10.26 8.41 -0.96
N LEU A 84 -9.40 9.44 -1.04
CA LEU A 84 -8.74 9.89 -2.26
C LEU A 84 -7.23 9.91 -2.03
N PRO A 85 -6.46 8.99 -2.62
CA PRO A 85 -5.01 9.04 -2.61
C PRO A 85 -4.50 10.00 -3.68
N ILE A 86 -3.42 10.70 -3.36
CA ILE A 86 -2.63 11.52 -4.29
C ILE A 86 -1.20 11.01 -4.16
N GLN A 87 -0.54 10.71 -5.27
CA GLN A 87 0.79 10.12 -5.22
C GLN A 87 1.76 10.86 -6.14
N GLU A 88 2.99 11.02 -5.67
CA GLU A 88 4.17 11.34 -6.47
C GLU A 88 5.20 10.25 -6.28
N GLY A 89 5.53 9.53 -7.35
CA GLY A 89 6.51 8.46 -7.38
C GLY A 89 7.72 8.82 -8.25
N ALA A 90 8.90 8.40 -7.82
CA ALA A 90 10.14 8.48 -8.57
C ALA A 90 10.86 7.14 -8.49
N ARG A 91 11.29 6.62 -9.65
CA ARG A 91 12.05 5.37 -9.74
C ARG A 91 13.30 5.59 -10.57
N LYS A 92 14.44 5.28 -9.99
CA LYS A 92 15.76 5.36 -10.61
C LYS A 92 16.27 3.96 -10.88
N SER A 93 16.61 3.65 -12.13
CA SER A 93 17.10 2.34 -12.53
C SER A 93 17.91 2.41 -13.82
N PHE A 94 18.57 1.27 -14.15
CA PHE A 94 19.19 1.06 -15.45
C PHE A 94 18.26 0.29 -16.39
N TYR A 95 17.54 -0.71 -15.90
CA TYR A 95 16.78 -1.65 -16.72
C TYR A 95 15.49 -1.09 -17.34
N GLU A 96 15.02 0.05 -16.86
CA GLU A 96 13.93 0.80 -17.49
C GLU A 96 14.40 1.63 -18.69
N HIS A 97 15.68 1.60 -18.99
CA HIS A 97 16.36 2.34 -20.04
C HIS A 97 17.17 1.37 -20.91
N ASP A 98 17.91 1.85 -21.87
CA ASP A 98 18.76 1.00 -22.73
C ASP A 98 20.02 0.52 -21.98
N LEU A 99 19.99 -0.73 -21.49
CA LEU A 99 21.05 -1.34 -20.71
C LEU A 99 22.40 -1.43 -21.43
N THR A 100 22.39 -1.49 -22.78
CA THR A 100 23.59 -1.77 -23.55
C THR A 100 24.54 -0.59 -23.69
N LYS A 101 24.06 0.64 -23.42
CA LYS A 101 24.79 1.88 -23.71
C LYS A 101 24.78 2.88 -22.57
N LEU A 102 24.06 2.62 -21.49
CA LEU A 102 23.97 3.53 -20.37
C LEU A 102 25.10 3.29 -19.36
N THR A 103 25.72 4.37 -18.92
CA THR A 103 26.78 4.37 -17.90
C THR A 103 26.26 4.78 -16.54
N HIS A 104 25.01 5.22 -16.44
CA HIS A 104 24.36 5.63 -15.18
C HIS A 104 22.85 5.39 -15.21
N ALA A 105 22.27 5.24 -14.02
CA ALA A 105 20.83 5.11 -13.85
C ALA A 105 20.13 6.46 -14.04
N TYR A 106 18.96 6.41 -14.65
CA TYR A 106 18.09 7.55 -14.85
C TYR A 106 16.82 7.41 -14.05
N THR A 107 16.12 8.52 -13.81
CA THR A 107 14.90 8.54 -12.99
C THR A 107 13.70 8.83 -13.86
N MET A 108 12.67 7.98 -13.75
CA MET A 108 11.32 8.25 -14.24
C MET A 108 10.42 8.67 -13.08
N ARG A 109 9.43 9.51 -13.36
CA ARG A 109 8.52 10.09 -12.34
C ARG A 109 7.08 10.03 -12.81
N ALA A 110 6.18 9.91 -11.83
CA ALA A 110 4.74 10.07 -12.04
C ALA A 110 4.13 10.81 -10.86
N ARG A 111 3.14 11.67 -11.14
CA ARG A 111 2.38 12.38 -10.11
C ARG A 111 0.96 12.56 -10.60
N ASP A 112 0.01 12.06 -9.82
CA ASP A 112 -1.42 12.26 -10.09
C ASP A 112 -2.27 11.80 -8.88
N ILE A 113 -3.59 11.91 -9.01
CA ILE A 113 -4.54 11.25 -8.13
C ILE A 113 -4.53 9.74 -8.35
N GLY A 114 -4.79 8.99 -7.31
CA GLY A 114 -5.03 7.54 -7.36
C GLY A 114 -6.51 7.18 -7.44
N ASP A 115 -6.80 5.91 -7.18
CA ASP A 115 -8.15 5.38 -7.29
C ASP A 115 -8.98 5.74 -6.05
N LEU A 116 -10.13 6.39 -6.28
CA LEU A 116 -11.09 6.75 -5.25
C LEU A 116 -11.68 5.49 -4.60
N ARG A 117 -11.87 5.51 -3.28
CA ARG A 117 -12.52 4.44 -2.52
C ARG A 117 -13.71 4.96 -1.75
N PHE A 118 -14.77 4.16 -1.77
CA PHE A 118 -15.97 4.40 -0.96
C PHE A 118 -16.26 3.14 -0.15
N ILE A 119 -16.30 3.24 1.18
CA ILE A 119 -16.35 2.11 2.09
C ILE A 119 -17.47 2.34 3.11
N ALA A 120 -18.26 1.31 3.37
CA ALA A 120 -19.25 1.26 4.43
C ALA A 120 -18.71 0.38 5.57
N ASN A 121 -18.59 0.94 6.77
CA ASN A 121 -18.07 0.26 7.96
C ASN A 121 -19.16 0.08 9.01
N VAL A 122 -19.15 -1.07 9.68
CA VAL A 122 -20.09 -1.42 10.75
C VAL A 122 -19.33 -1.93 11.97
N TRP A 123 -19.53 -1.30 13.15
CA TRP A 123 -19.14 -1.87 14.43
C TRP A 123 -20.00 -3.09 14.76
N LEU A 124 -19.38 -4.21 15.06
CA LEU A 124 -20.09 -5.46 15.35
C LEU A 124 -20.88 -5.39 16.67
N PHE A 125 -20.34 -4.70 17.65
CA PHE A 125 -21.00 -4.49 18.93
C PHE A 125 -21.45 -3.04 19.09
N GLN A 126 -22.43 -2.80 19.96
CA GLN A 126 -22.92 -1.44 20.24
C GLN A 126 -21.86 -0.64 21.00
N PRO A 127 -21.38 0.49 20.48
CA PRO A 127 -20.35 1.31 21.10
C PRO A 127 -20.59 1.67 22.56
N GLU A 128 -21.82 2.00 22.91
CA GLU A 128 -22.20 2.39 24.29
C GLU A 128 -22.02 1.26 25.30
N ARG A 129 -22.12 -0.01 24.84
CA ARG A 129 -21.98 -1.20 25.70
C ARG A 129 -20.57 -1.80 25.64
N HIS A 130 -19.74 -1.33 24.69
CA HIS A 130 -18.39 -1.84 24.44
C HIS A 130 -17.36 -0.70 24.36
N PRO A 131 -17.25 0.15 25.42
CA PRO A 131 -16.30 1.26 25.43
C PRO A 131 -14.83 0.83 25.46
N GLU A 132 -14.54 -0.36 25.97
CA GLU A 132 -13.19 -0.87 26.15
C GLU A 132 -12.67 -1.68 24.96
N GLY A 133 -13.54 -2.05 24.02
CA GLY A 133 -13.12 -2.81 22.85
C GLY A 133 -14.26 -3.13 21.90
N ASN A 134 -13.94 -3.12 20.60
CA ASN A 134 -14.90 -3.41 19.55
C ASN A 134 -14.16 -3.84 18.28
N LEU A 135 -14.90 -4.46 17.37
CA LEU A 135 -14.45 -4.87 16.06
C LEU A 135 -15.38 -4.28 15.01
N SER A 136 -14.84 -3.70 13.96
CA SER A 136 -15.57 -3.26 12.78
C SER A 136 -15.19 -4.08 11.55
N ILE A 137 -16.15 -4.22 10.67
CA ILE A 137 -15.95 -4.77 9.33
C ILE A 137 -16.41 -3.74 8.31
N GLY A 138 -15.70 -3.69 7.19
CA GLY A 138 -15.96 -2.77 6.09
C GLY A 138 -16.08 -3.50 4.77
N LEU A 139 -16.96 -2.98 3.91
CA LEU A 139 -17.10 -3.38 2.52
C LEU A 139 -17.21 -2.14 1.66
N GLY A 140 -16.46 -2.10 0.58
CA GLY A 140 -16.41 -0.93 -0.28
C GLY A 140 -16.05 -1.22 -1.72
N LEU A 141 -15.98 -0.14 -2.48
CA LEU A 141 -15.60 -0.14 -3.89
C LEU A 141 -14.41 0.79 -4.11
N LYS A 142 -13.45 0.33 -4.90
CA LYS A 142 -12.41 1.15 -5.52
C LYS A 142 -12.87 1.50 -6.93
N ILE A 143 -12.83 2.77 -7.26
CA ILE A 143 -13.22 3.32 -8.58
C ILE A 143 -11.95 3.70 -9.31
N PRO A 144 -11.71 3.27 -10.55
CA PRO A 144 -10.48 3.54 -11.30
C PRO A 144 -10.45 4.99 -11.81
N THR A 145 -10.35 5.94 -10.91
CA THR A 145 -10.23 7.39 -11.19
C THR A 145 -8.78 7.83 -11.32
N GLY A 146 -7.86 7.02 -10.83
CA GLY A 146 -6.43 7.31 -10.85
C GLY A 146 -5.81 7.16 -12.22
N ASN A 147 -4.74 7.91 -12.44
CA ASN A 147 -3.92 7.78 -13.64
C ASN A 147 -3.15 6.46 -13.59
N TYR A 148 -3.50 5.51 -14.45
CA TYR A 148 -2.91 4.18 -14.51
C TYR A 148 -1.98 3.98 -15.71
N ASP A 149 -1.87 4.98 -16.60
CA ASP A 149 -1.01 4.99 -17.78
C ASP A 149 -0.07 6.22 -17.80
N ALA A 150 0.32 6.68 -16.62
CA ALA A 150 1.26 7.80 -16.49
C ALA A 150 2.55 7.52 -17.25
N MET A 151 3.02 8.51 -17.99
CA MET A 151 4.15 8.42 -18.91
C MET A 151 5.28 9.34 -18.47
N ASP A 152 6.53 8.91 -18.73
CA ASP A 152 7.72 9.75 -18.60
C ASP A 152 8.77 9.38 -19.64
N PHE A 153 9.82 10.19 -19.77
CA PHE A 153 10.88 9.96 -20.75
C PHE A 153 11.88 8.90 -20.27
N SER A 154 11.99 7.83 -21.06
CA SER A 154 13.00 6.80 -20.92
C SER A 154 14.23 7.13 -21.81
N HIS A 155 15.42 6.94 -21.26
CA HIS A 155 16.69 7.14 -21.96
C HIS A 155 17.05 5.91 -22.77
N ARG A 156 17.00 6.00 -24.10
CA ARG A 156 17.32 4.93 -25.03
C ARG A 156 18.52 5.27 -25.90
N ALA A 157 19.13 4.28 -26.54
CA ALA A 157 20.21 4.49 -27.51
C ALA A 157 19.82 5.43 -28.65
N THR A 158 18.55 5.45 -29.00
CA THR A 158 17.95 6.30 -30.05
C THR A 158 17.56 7.70 -29.56
N GLY A 159 17.70 8.00 -28.26
CA GLY A 159 17.30 9.26 -27.63
C GLY A 159 16.23 9.06 -26.55
N LEU A 160 15.54 10.14 -26.22
CA LEU A 160 14.44 10.12 -25.25
C LEU A 160 13.18 9.57 -25.90
N VAL A 161 12.57 8.58 -25.28
CA VAL A 161 11.30 7.96 -25.72
C VAL A 161 10.27 8.08 -24.61
N LEU A 162 9.09 8.63 -24.91
CA LEU A 162 7.98 8.71 -23.94
C LEU A 162 7.36 7.32 -23.75
N ARG A 163 7.26 6.86 -22.50
CA ARG A 163 6.79 5.51 -22.15
C ARG A 163 6.03 5.47 -20.85
N PRO A 164 5.19 4.44 -20.63
CA PRO A 164 4.60 4.23 -19.31
C PRO A 164 5.68 4.05 -18.24
N VAL A 165 5.47 4.66 -17.08
CA VAL A 165 6.34 4.44 -15.93
C VAL A 165 6.09 3.08 -15.31
N ASP A 166 7.05 2.59 -14.51
CA ASP A 166 6.92 1.33 -13.77
C ASP A 166 5.64 1.31 -12.92
N PRO A 167 4.90 0.17 -12.85
CA PRO A 167 3.70 0.03 -12.03
C PRO A 167 3.88 0.40 -10.56
N ALA A 168 5.12 0.31 -10.04
CA ALA A 168 5.44 0.71 -8.67
C ALA A 168 5.18 2.18 -8.38
N ILE A 169 5.27 3.05 -9.40
CA ILE A 169 5.06 4.49 -9.27
C ILE A 169 3.82 5.00 -10.02
N GLN A 170 3.05 4.13 -10.69
CA GLN A 170 1.76 4.50 -11.29
C GLN A 170 0.77 4.92 -10.19
N PRO A 171 0.08 6.07 -10.30
CA PRO A 171 -0.89 6.52 -9.29
C PRO A 171 -2.13 5.62 -9.18
N GLY A 172 -2.67 5.15 -10.30
CA GLY A 172 -3.80 4.22 -10.40
C GLY A 172 -3.39 2.85 -10.91
N ASP A 173 -4.31 1.88 -10.90
CA ASP A 173 -4.13 0.56 -11.53
C ASP A 173 -5.09 0.29 -12.68
N GLY A 174 -6.13 1.14 -12.85
CA GLY A 174 -7.09 1.08 -13.94
C GLY A 174 -8.19 0.04 -13.76
N GLY A 175 -8.31 -0.62 -12.60
CA GLY A 175 -9.33 -1.62 -12.30
C GLY A 175 -10.36 -1.16 -11.28
N TRP A 176 -11.64 -1.57 -11.48
CA TRP A 176 -12.60 -1.58 -10.39
C TRP A 176 -12.17 -2.60 -9.34
N GLY A 177 -12.35 -2.31 -8.07
CA GLY A 177 -12.01 -3.21 -7.00
C GLY A 177 -13.06 -3.27 -5.91
N ILE A 178 -13.08 -4.39 -5.18
CA ILE A 178 -13.87 -4.56 -3.96
C ILE A 178 -12.90 -4.44 -2.80
N VAL A 179 -13.18 -3.51 -1.87
CA VAL A 179 -12.40 -3.30 -0.67
C VAL A 179 -13.09 -3.99 0.49
N THR A 180 -12.35 -4.84 1.20
CA THR A 180 -12.81 -5.40 2.48
C THR A 180 -11.90 -4.93 3.60
N GLU A 181 -12.49 -4.54 4.73
CA GLU A 181 -11.75 -4.04 5.88
C GLU A 181 -12.13 -4.73 7.16
N ILE A 182 -11.18 -4.82 8.07
CA ILE A 182 -11.38 -5.18 9.46
C ILE A 182 -10.57 -4.20 10.31
N ALA A 183 -11.16 -3.67 11.37
CA ALA A 183 -10.44 -2.86 12.34
C ALA A 183 -11.00 -3.09 13.73
N GLY A 184 -10.12 -3.13 14.73
CA GLY A 184 -10.55 -3.37 16.09
C GLY A 184 -9.54 -2.88 17.11
N PHE A 185 -10.02 -2.72 18.31
CA PHE A 185 -9.21 -2.41 19.49
C PHE A 185 -9.79 -3.10 20.72
N GLN A 186 -8.93 -3.32 21.71
CA GLN A 186 -9.31 -3.83 23.01
C GLN A 186 -8.42 -3.21 24.08
N GLN A 187 -9.00 -2.57 25.06
CA GLN A 187 -8.30 -2.19 26.27
C GLN A 187 -7.90 -3.47 27.02
N VAL A 188 -6.61 -3.68 27.22
CA VAL A 188 -6.10 -4.88 27.87
C VAL A 188 -5.90 -4.65 29.37
N TYR A 189 -5.38 -3.48 29.73
CA TYR A 189 -5.16 -3.12 31.13
C TYR A 189 -5.01 -1.60 31.24
N LYS A 190 -5.77 -0.98 32.14
CA LYS A 190 -5.69 0.50 32.43
C LYS A 190 -5.42 1.35 31.18
N ASN A 191 -4.16 1.77 31.00
CA ASN A 191 -3.71 2.62 29.90
C ASN A 191 -3.19 1.84 28.70
N SER A 192 -3.30 0.50 28.72
CA SER A 192 -2.79 -0.38 27.66
C SER A 192 -3.92 -0.89 26.79
N TYR A 193 -3.72 -0.90 25.48
CA TYR A 193 -4.66 -1.43 24.50
C TYR A 193 -3.95 -2.25 23.43
N ALA A 194 -4.65 -3.23 22.89
CA ALA A 194 -4.29 -3.92 21.67
C ALA A 194 -5.10 -3.35 20.51
N TYR A 195 -4.54 -3.39 19.30
CA TYR A 195 -5.24 -2.99 18.09
C TYR A 195 -4.93 -3.94 16.94
N LEU A 196 -5.85 -4.03 16.00
CA LEU A 196 -5.65 -4.70 14.74
C LEU A 196 -6.34 -3.93 13.61
N GLN A 197 -5.78 -4.00 12.40
CA GLN A 197 -6.37 -3.49 11.18
C GLN A 197 -5.96 -4.36 10.01
N GLY A 198 -6.85 -4.53 9.06
CA GLY A 198 -6.60 -5.27 7.84
C GLY A 198 -7.44 -4.73 6.69
N THR A 199 -6.87 -4.75 5.51
CA THR A 199 -7.53 -4.42 4.25
C THR A 199 -7.15 -5.46 3.21
N TYR A 200 -8.14 -5.94 2.47
CA TYR A 200 -7.92 -6.73 1.28
C TYR A 200 -8.66 -6.08 0.11
N LEU A 201 -7.93 -5.79 -0.95
CA LEU A 201 -8.44 -5.24 -2.19
C LEU A 201 -8.52 -6.35 -3.23
N ILE A 202 -9.73 -6.68 -3.65
CA ILE A 202 -10.01 -7.64 -4.72
C ILE A 202 -10.13 -6.87 -6.02
N ASN A 203 -9.31 -7.19 -7.01
CA ASN A 203 -9.32 -6.57 -8.34
C ASN A 203 -9.74 -7.59 -9.40
N PRO A 204 -11.02 -7.59 -9.85
CA PRO A 204 -11.50 -8.57 -10.85
C PRO A 204 -10.89 -8.38 -12.25
N ARG A 205 -10.27 -7.23 -12.52
CA ARG A 205 -9.61 -6.95 -13.80
C ARG A 205 -8.25 -7.64 -13.85
N ASP A 206 -8.02 -8.43 -14.88
CA ASP A 206 -6.78 -9.21 -15.07
C ASP A 206 -5.59 -8.31 -15.46
N ILE A 207 -5.72 -7.56 -16.57
CA ILE A 207 -4.69 -6.66 -17.12
C ILE A 207 -5.27 -5.28 -17.42
N ASN A 208 -4.44 -4.23 -17.33
CA ASN A 208 -4.88 -2.86 -17.62
C ASN A 208 -4.59 -2.36 -19.05
N HIS A 209 -3.96 -3.19 -19.88
CA HIS A 209 -3.51 -2.85 -21.24
C HIS A 209 -2.46 -1.73 -21.30
N VAL A 210 -1.80 -1.42 -20.20
CA VAL A 210 -0.62 -0.56 -20.20
C VAL A 210 0.62 -1.42 -20.37
N GLN A 211 1.44 -1.05 -21.33
CA GLN A 211 2.65 -1.80 -21.64
C GLN A 211 3.65 -1.69 -20.49
N GLN A 212 4.26 -2.81 -20.14
CA GLN A 212 5.35 -2.79 -19.17
C GLN A 212 6.57 -2.05 -19.75
N THR A 213 7.25 -1.26 -18.92
CA THR A 213 8.36 -0.39 -19.32
C THR A 213 9.52 -1.15 -19.98
N THR A 214 9.77 -2.38 -19.54
CA THR A 214 10.85 -3.26 -20.09
C THR A 214 10.43 -4.08 -21.30
N GLY A 215 9.16 -4.07 -21.68
CA GLY A 215 8.56 -4.94 -22.70
C GLY A 215 8.72 -4.51 -24.16
N ASP A 216 9.67 -3.65 -24.48
CA ASP A 216 9.81 -3.09 -25.84
C ASP A 216 10.61 -3.92 -26.80
N GLU A 217 11.52 -4.71 -26.27
CA GLU A 217 12.37 -5.52 -27.13
C GLU A 217 11.64 -6.82 -27.38
N PRO A 218 11.20 -7.10 -28.63
CA PRO A 218 10.52 -8.34 -28.97
C PRO A 218 11.31 -9.59 -28.56
N ASP A 219 12.63 -9.45 -28.45
CA ASP A 219 13.55 -10.54 -28.19
C ASP A 219 13.84 -10.79 -26.73
N PHE A 220 13.65 -9.80 -25.84
CA PHE A 220 13.98 -9.97 -24.42
C PHE A 220 12.85 -10.61 -23.60
N THR A 221 11.61 -10.39 -23.99
CA THR A 221 10.43 -10.95 -23.29
C THR A 221 9.38 -11.50 -24.23
N GLY A 222 9.44 -11.18 -25.50
CA GLY A 222 8.32 -11.30 -26.44
C GLY A 222 7.92 -12.71 -26.82
N GLY A 223 8.81 -13.68 -26.69
CA GLY A 223 8.49 -15.05 -27.10
C GLY A 223 8.15 -15.97 -25.92
N ILE A 224 8.81 -15.80 -24.80
CA ILE A 224 8.78 -16.77 -23.70
C ILE A 224 7.93 -16.28 -22.53
N PHE A 225 7.98 -15.00 -22.19
CA PHE A 225 7.35 -14.50 -20.96
C PHE A 225 5.94 -13.90 -21.13
N GLY A 226 5.54 -13.44 -22.30
CA GLY A 226 4.19 -12.89 -22.53
C GLY A 226 3.83 -11.64 -21.70
N PHE A 227 4.80 -10.98 -21.11
CA PHE A 227 4.62 -9.80 -20.25
C PHE A 227 4.48 -8.51 -21.04
N ILE A 228 3.55 -8.43 -21.93
CA ILE A 228 3.34 -7.18 -22.67
C ILE A 228 2.56 -6.17 -21.83
N TRP A 229 1.67 -6.63 -20.97
CA TRP A 229 0.73 -5.79 -20.23
C TRP A 229 0.92 -5.90 -18.72
N ASN A 230 0.70 -4.79 -18.02
CA ASN A 230 0.68 -4.78 -16.56
C ASN A 230 -0.59 -5.47 -16.04
N SER A 231 -0.43 -6.30 -15.03
CA SER A 231 -1.51 -6.90 -14.27
C SER A 231 -2.18 -5.88 -13.34
N VAL A 232 -3.42 -6.15 -12.95
CA VAL A 232 -4.16 -5.42 -11.90
C VAL A 232 -4.37 -6.37 -10.71
N PRO A 233 -3.33 -6.64 -9.92
CA PRO A 233 -3.38 -7.67 -8.89
C PRO A 233 -4.20 -7.26 -7.68
N ASP A 234 -4.71 -8.26 -6.95
CA ASP A 234 -5.18 -8.10 -5.59
C ASP A 234 -4.06 -7.57 -4.68
N GLN A 235 -4.44 -6.92 -3.59
CA GLN A 235 -3.49 -6.37 -2.62
C GLN A 235 -4.02 -6.60 -1.21
N TYR A 236 -3.10 -6.83 -0.25
CA TYR A 236 -3.48 -6.95 1.15
C TYR A 236 -2.53 -6.18 2.06
N LEU A 237 -3.09 -5.75 3.18
CA LEU A 237 -2.37 -5.14 4.28
C LEU A 237 -3.01 -5.61 5.58
N GLY A 238 -2.18 -6.01 6.54
CA GLY A 238 -2.58 -6.30 7.90
C GLY A 238 -1.61 -5.65 8.87
N ARG A 239 -2.10 -5.11 9.98
CA ARG A 239 -1.26 -4.64 11.07
C ARG A 239 -1.94 -4.84 12.41
N GLY A 240 -1.14 -5.03 13.44
CA GLY A 240 -1.64 -5.15 14.80
C GLY A 240 -0.52 -4.97 15.80
N GLY A 241 -0.90 -4.60 17.01
CA GLY A 241 0.09 -4.30 18.04
C GLY A 241 -0.54 -3.89 19.35
N PHE A 242 0.30 -3.32 20.19
CA PHE A 242 -0.06 -2.81 21.50
C PHE A 242 0.28 -1.31 21.59
N GLY A 243 -0.52 -0.60 22.36
CA GLY A 243 -0.30 0.80 22.69
C GLY A 243 -0.38 1.03 24.20
N TYR A 244 0.33 2.04 24.65
CA TYR A 244 0.31 2.50 26.04
C TYR A 244 0.14 4.01 26.11
N VAL A 245 -0.88 4.48 26.81
CA VAL A 245 -1.13 5.90 27.03
C VAL A 245 -0.21 6.41 28.12
N VAL A 246 0.78 7.20 27.73
CA VAL A 246 1.80 7.77 28.64
C VAL A 246 1.35 9.08 29.28
N TRP A 247 0.40 9.80 28.64
CA TRP A 247 -0.14 11.07 29.15
C TRP A 247 -1.61 11.24 28.77
N SER A 248 -2.51 11.07 29.74
CA SER A 248 -3.96 11.06 29.52
C SER A 248 -4.56 12.39 29.03
N LYS A 249 -4.01 13.53 29.50
CA LYS A 249 -4.55 14.88 29.13
C LYS A 249 -4.59 15.18 27.63
N ILE A 250 -3.74 14.54 26.86
CA ILE A 250 -3.68 14.65 25.40
C ILE A 250 -3.69 13.27 24.74
N ALA A 251 -4.13 12.24 25.46
CA ALA A 251 -4.11 10.85 25.00
C ALA A 251 -2.81 10.45 24.28
N LEU A 252 -1.66 10.97 24.76
CA LEU A 252 -0.37 10.65 24.17
C LEU A 252 -0.07 9.18 24.37
N SER A 253 0.07 8.44 23.27
CA SER A 253 0.29 7.00 23.27
C SER A 253 1.52 6.63 22.49
N LEU A 254 2.28 5.67 23.01
CA LEU A 254 3.32 4.95 22.29
C LEU A 254 2.74 3.63 21.79
N THR A 255 3.02 3.27 20.57
CA THR A 255 2.59 1.99 19.98
C THR A 255 3.77 1.21 19.43
N LEU A 256 3.68 -0.10 19.51
CA LEU A 256 4.58 -1.03 18.86
C LEU A 256 3.75 -2.17 18.27
N GLY A 257 3.91 -2.41 16.99
CA GLY A 257 3.18 -3.44 16.27
C GLY A 257 4.00 -4.12 15.21
N ALA A 258 3.34 -5.03 14.51
CA ALA A 258 3.80 -5.64 13.29
C ALA A 258 2.85 -5.26 12.14
N ARG A 259 3.39 -5.14 10.94
CA ARG A 259 2.66 -4.91 9.71
C ARG A 259 3.10 -5.93 8.67
N ILE A 260 2.15 -6.46 7.91
CA ILE A 260 2.38 -7.23 6.70
C ILE A 260 1.65 -6.57 5.54
N GLU A 261 2.27 -6.49 4.39
CA GLU A 261 1.62 -6.05 3.15
C GLU A 261 2.17 -6.82 1.97
N GLY A 262 1.36 -6.98 0.93
CA GLY A 262 1.80 -7.71 -0.24
C GLY A 262 0.77 -7.80 -1.35
N VAL A 263 1.18 -8.59 -2.35
CA VAL A 263 0.42 -8.94 -3.54
C VAL A 263 0.42 -10.46 -3.65
N PRO A 264 -0.75 -11.12 -3.75
CA PRO A 264 -0.79 -12.57 -3.91
C PRO A 264 -0.32 -13.01 -5.31
N VAL A 265 0.06 -14.27 -5.43
CA VAL A 265 0.36 -14.89 -6.72
C VAL A 265 -0.91 -15.01 -7.56
N HIS A 266 -2.01 -15.41 -6.90
CA HIS A 266 -3.33 -15.59 -7.50
C HIS A 266 -4.34 -14.62 -6.90
N ASP A 267 -5.14 -14.01 -7.76
CA ASP A 267 -6.25 -13.16 -7.35
C ASP A 267 -7.44 -14.00 -6.88
N LEU A 268 -8.22 -13.49 -5.93
CA LEU A 268 -9.44 -14.18 -5.47
C LEU A 268 -10.50 -14.23 -6.57
N ILE A 269 -10.61 -13.18 -7.39
CA ILE A 269 -11.56 -13.06 -8.48
C ILE A 269 -10.84 -12.41 -9.65
N GLY A 270 -10.98 -12.98 -10.84
CA GLY A 270 -10.36 -12.46 -12.06
C GLY A 270 -9.29 -13.38 -12.61
N GLY A 271 -8.29 -12.81 -13.24
CA GLY A 271 -7.19 -13.57 -13.86
C GLY A 271 -5.83 -13.07 -13.35
N ASP A 272 -4.82 -13.88 -13.59
CA ASP A 272 -3.46 -13.67 -13.08
C ASP A 272 -2.45 -13.34 -14.20
N ARG A 273 -2.94 -12.96 -15.38
CA ARG A 273 -2.11 -12.65 -16.54
C ARG A 273 -1.42 -11.29 -16.36
N GLY A 274 -0.42 -11.07 -17.19
CA GLY A 274 0.33 -9.84 -17.18
C GLY A 274 1.47 -9.83 -16.17
N TRP A 275 2.21 -8.76 -16.19
CA TRP A 275 3.33 -8.59 -15.29
C TRP A 275 2.87 -8.12 -13.91
N ARG A 276 3.29 -8.84 -12.90
CA ARG A 276 3.17 -8.48 -11.48
C ARG A 276 4.38 -9.01 -10.71
N SER A 277 4.68 -8.43 -9.58
CA SER A 277 5.68 -8.93 -8.64
C SER A 277 4.96 -9.37 -7.36
N PRO A 278 4.48 -10.62 -7.28
CA PRO A 278 3.81 -11.09 -6.06
C PRO A 278 4.83 -11.30 -4.94
N GLY A 279 4.36 -11.18 -3.71
CA GLY A 279 5.20 -11.33 -2.55
C GLY A 279 4.66 -10.57 -1.35
N TYR A 280 5.45 -10.56 -0.26
CA TYR A 280 5.11 -9.83 0.94
C TYR A 280 6.33 -9.18 1.59
N ALA A 281 6.05 -8.20 2.45
CA ALA A 281 7.01 -7.66 3.38
C ALA A 281 6.39 -7.59 4.79
N ILE A 282 7.18 -7.91 5.80
CA ILE A 282 6.84 -7.83 7.21
C ILE A 282 7.67 -6.71 7.84
N TYR A 283 7.02 -5.88 8.64
CA TYR A 283 7.62 -4.73 9.30
C TYR A 283 7.39 -4.78 10.80
N ILE A 284 8.35 -4.25 11.54
CA ILE A 284 8.13 -3.76 12.91
C ILE A 284 7.65 -2.31 12.77
N GLU A 285 6.54 -1.98 13.42
CA GLU A 285 5.87 -0.68 13.30
C GLU A 285 5.81 0.04 14.65
N PRO A 286 6.84 0.82 15.02
CA PRO A 286 6.75 1.77 16.11
C PRO A 286 5.86 2.96 15.73
N GLY A 287 5.17 3.52 16.73
CA GLY A 287 4.30 4.67 16.50
C GLY A 287 4.10 5.55 17.72
N LEU A 288 3.64 6.75 17.45
CA LEU A 288 3.26 7.76 18.42
C LEU A 288 1.91 8.34 17.99
N SER A 289 0.99 8.50 18.91
CA SER A 289 -0.27 9.21 18.67
C SER A 289 -0.60 10.15 19.81
N ALA A 290 -1.27 11.25 19.47
CA ALA A 290 -1.80 12.18 20.44
C ALA A 290 -3.17 12.67 19.99
N ALA A 291 -4.08 12.89 20.95
CA ALA A 291 -5.40 13.45 20.68
C ALA A 291 -5.81 14.45 21.76
N LYS A 292 -6.37 15.59 21.34
CA LYS A 292 -6.88 16.60 22.25
C LYS A 292 -8.09 17.29 21.62
N GLY A 293 -9.21 17.21 22.32
CA GLY A 293 -10.48 17.75 21.83
C GLY A 293 -10.86 17.03 20.52
N ARG A 294 -11.01 17.79 19.45
CA ARG A 294 -11.38 17.26 18.13
C ARG A 294 -10.19 16.96 17.20
N PHE A 295 -8.98 17.17 17.65
CA PHE A 295 -7.76 16.95 16.85
C PHE A 295 -7.04 15.70 17.29
N SER A 296 -6.53 14.94 16.33
CA SER A 296 -5.59 13.85 16.60
C SER A 296 -4.46 13.84 15.56
N VAL A 297 -3.29 13.40 16.02
CA VAL A 297 -2.09 13.23 15.20
C VAL A 297 -1.51 11.85 15.48
N THR A 298 -1.11 11.14 14.43
CA THR A 298 -0.44 9.85 14.53
C THR A 298 0.77 9.83 13.62
N VAL A 299 1.88 9.32 14.13
CA VAL A 299 3.11 9.08 13.35
C VAL A 299 3.50 7.62 13.53
N THR A 300 3.75 6.91 12.43
CA THR A 300 4.27 5.54 12.45
C THR A 300 5.48 5.42 11.53
N GLY A 301 6.42 4.53 11.90
CA GLY A 301 7.65 4.29 11.16
C GLY A 301 7.90 2.80 10.92
N PRO A 302 7.14 2.12 10.06
CA PRO A 302 7.38 0.72 9.72
C PRO A 302 8.78 0.53 9.11
N ILE A 303 9.53 -0.43 9.66
CA ILE A 303 10.86 -0.84 9.19
C ILE A 303 10.78 -2.32 8.80
N ALA A 304 11.10 -2.65 7.57
CA ALA A 304 11.00 -4.01 7.06
C ALA A 304 12.05 -4.93 7.66
N VAL A 305 11.61 -6.05 8.18
CA VAL A 305 12.43 -7.10 8.80
C VAL A 305 12.47 -8.37 7.97
N GLU A 306 11.45 -8.61 7.15
CA GLU A 306 11.38 -9.77 6.26
C GLU A 306 10.72 -9.38 4.94
N ARG A 307 11.15 -9.99 3.86
CA ARG A 307 10.57 -9.84 2.52
C ARG A 307 10.66 -11.15 1.79
N HIS A 308 9.66 -11.45 0.98
CA HIS A 308 9.70 -12.60 0.11
C HIS A 308 9.01 -12.30 -1.23
N VAL A 309 9.70 -12.56 -2.31
CA VAL A 309 9.23 -12.43 -3.69
C VAL A 309 8.84 -13.80 -4.21
N PHE A 310 7.61 -13.95 -4.68
CA PHE A 310 7.14 -15.16 -5.35
C PHE A 310 7.30 -15.03 -6.87
N GLN A 311 7.39 -16.15 -7.54
CA GLN A 311 7.18 -16.20 -8.99
C GLN A 311 5.70 -15.86 -9.30
N ASN A 312 5.48 -15.04 -10.33
CA ASN A 312 4.13 -14.86 -10.85
C ASN A 312 3.71 -16.08 -11.71
N THR A 313 2.47 -16.14 -12.13
CA THR A 313 1.90 -17.28 -12.87
C THR A 313 2.60 -17.55 -14.20
N THR A 314 3.05 -16.51 -14.89
CA THR A 314 3.82 -16.64 -16.14
C THR A 314 5.21 -17.21 -15.87
N GLU A 315 5.93 -16.69 -14.87
CA GLU A 315 7.25 -17.19 -14.45
C GLU A 315 7.18 -18.66 -14.00
N LEU A 316 6.12 -19.02 -13.25
CA LEU A 316 5.87 -20.42 -12.87
C LEU A 316 5.67 -21.33 -14.08
N SER A 317 4.90 -20.87 -15.08
CA SER A 317 4.65 -21.62 -16.31
C SER A 317 5.94 -21.82 -17.12
N VAL A 318 6.71 -20.76 -17.30
CA VAL A 318 8.00 -20.80 -18.02
C VAL A 318 9.02 -21.66 -17.29
N SER A 319 9.11 -21.53 -15.97
CA SER A 319 10.00 -22.37 -15.14
C SER A 319 9.70 -23.86 -15.34
N LYS A 320 8.41 -24.22 -15.37
CA LYS A 320 7.99 -25.59 -15.61
C LYS A 320 8.34 -26.09 -17.02
N GLN A 321 8.23 -25.24 -18.04
CA GLN A 321 8.57 -25.58 -19.42
C GLN A 321 10.07 -25.76 -19.62
N LEU A 322 10.88 -24.93 -19.00
CA LEU A 322 12.34 -24.94 -19.16
C LEU A 322 13.04 -25.87 -18.16
N GLY A 323 12.35 -26.36 -17.14
CA GLY A 323 12.94 -27.19 -16.08
C GLY A 323 13.93 -26.45 -15.19
N MET A 324 13.83 -25.12 -15.12
CA MET A 324 14.72 -24.27 -14.32
C MET A 324 13.91 -23.13 -13.65
N ASN A 325 14.38 -22.66 -12.50
CA ASN A 325 13.72 -21.56 -11.79
C ASN A 325 13.95 -20.24 -12.53
N ILE A 326 12.88 -19.66 -13.06
CA ILE A 326 12.87 -18.35 -13.70
C ILE A 326 12.00 -17.46 -12.81
N GLY A 327 12.61 -16.61 -12.03
CA GLY A 327 11.91 -15.66 -11.18
C GLY A 327 12.52 -14.27 -11.32
N GLY A 328 11.65 -13.27 -11.33
CA GLY A 328 12.07 -11.87 -11.30
C GLY A 328 12.50 -11.43 -9.90
N ASN A 329 13.22 -10.33 -9.87
CA ASN A 329 13.50 -9.61 -8.65
C ASN A 329 12.40 -8.59 -8.38
N ALA A 330 12.12 -8.31 -7.10
CA ALA A 330 11.23 -7.23 -6.72
C ALA A 330 11.78 -6.45 -5.54
N ALA A 331 11.39 -5.18 -5.48
CA ALA A 331 11.71 -4.30 -4.39
C ALA A 331 10.46 -4.02 -3.56
N PHE A 332 10.55 -4.20 -2.26
CA PHE A 332 9.58 -3.74 -1.27
C PHE A 332 10.13 -2.53 -0.53
N ALA A 333 9.27 -1.78 0.12
CA ALA A 333 9.71 -0.66 0.95
C ALA A 333 10.68 -1.15 2.02
N ASP A 334 11.82 -0.49 2.14
CA ASP A 334 12.77 -0.74 3.23
C ASP A 334 12.26 -0.14 4.52
N TYR A 335 11.68 1.03 4.41
CA TYR A 335 10.96 1.70 5.49
C TYR A 335 9.87 2.62 4.94
N LEU A 336 8.91 2.90 5.79
CA LEU A 336 7.88 3.88 5.56
C LEU A 336 7.85 4.86 6.72
N VAL A 337 7.38 6.08 6.45
CA VAL A 337 6.98 7.04 7.49
C VAL A 337 5.59 7.50 7.14
N THR A 338 4.66 7.36 8.08
CA THR A 338 3.29 7.86 7.89
C THR A 338 2.96 8.85 9.00
N THR A 339 2.46 10.01 8.60
CA THR A 339 1.97 11.04 9.53
C THR A 339 0.53 11.37 9.16
N SER A 340 -0.38 11.21 10.09
CA SER A 340 -1.81 11.48 9.90
C SER A 340 -2.29 12.57 10.86
N VAL A 341 -3.09 13.49 10.35
CA VAL A 341 -3.78 14.52 11.13
C VAL A 341 -5.27 14.40 10.89
N SER A 342 -6.05 14.30 11.94
CA SER A 342 -7.50 14.18 11.84
C SER A 342 -8.22 15.26 12.67
N VAL A 343 -9.38 15.66 12.18
CA VAL A 343 -10.26 16.66 12.83
C VAL A 343 -11.70 16.13 12.81
N VAL A 344 -12.38 16.17 13.94
CA VAL A 344 -13.80 15.83 14.09
C VAL A 344 -14.63 17.11 14.07
N PHE A 345 -15.73 17.12 13.29
CA PHE A 345 -16.68 18.22 13.14
C PHE A 345 -18.06 17.83 13.66
#